data_e1bca9345f75570aa3c453330ec88e54
#
_entry.id   e1bca9345f75570aa3c453330ec88e54
#
_cell.length_a   1.000
_cell.length_b   1.000
_cell.length_c   1.000
_cell.angle_alpha   90.00
_cell.angle_beta   90.00
_cell.angle_gamma   90.00
#
_symmetry.space_group_name_H-M   'P 1'
#
loop_
_entity.id
_entity.type
_entity.pdbx_description
1 polymer ?
#
loop_
_entity_poly.entity_id
_entity_poly.type
_entity_poly.pdbx_seq_one_letter_code
_entity_poly.pdbx_strand_id
1 'polypeptide(L)'
;MEDSVTNNRSRLEPVAVGNVNRKESVMGYELVGTPKTEKVTQSLATRFRDMDPVPHDRPLNPKRVEAYRKMLVAGLFRPVQWATVHCNETQATYRVNGKHTSNLFAEYEELPQPIHATIEHYHCDDMDDVARLYATFDSRSQMRTTNDINRAFAAIDDQLSQLPSKLVNMCVSSIAYAKFGERYATVPAHERAEVLLDEENKRFIDWAHGVVGAYSQSTRHMWRAAVVSAMYATWQRSKKASNEFWLAVREGTGVSPKVPDRVLNRYLLSHGVGANGGDRKRRKTATASTREMFVKCLHAWNAWRRDTTTDLKYHAQGKIPAAV
;
A
#
# COMPACT_ATOMS: atom_id res chain seq x y z
N MET A 1 -41.68 5.55 57.10
CA MET A 1 -42.21 5.19 55.78
C MET A 1 -41.05 5.47 54.78
N GLU A 2 -40.32 4.42 54.51
CA GLU A 2 -39.14 4.45 53.62
C GLU A 2 -39.60 4.02 52.25
N ASP A 3 -39.45 4.89 51.24
CA ASP A 3 -39.66 4.55 49.83
C ASP A 3 -38.31 4.23 49.16
N SER A 4 -38.12 2.96 48.94
CA SER A 4 -36.97 2.39 48.24
C SER A 4 -37.12 2.59 46.71
N VAL A 5 -36.28 3.44 46.12
CA VAL A 5 -36.16 3.59 44.65
C VAL A 5 -35.25 2.47 44.14
N THR A 6 -35.82 1.47 43.52
CA THR A 6 -35.13 0.40 42.81
C THR A 6 -34.56 0.91 41.49
N ASN A 7 -33.24 0.96 41.41
CA ASN A 7 -32.47 1.36 40.24
C ASN A 7 -32.32 0.16 39.31
N ASN A 8 -33.15 0.08 38.28
CA ASN A 8 -33.14 -0.98 37.25
C ASN A 8 -32.10 -0.64 36.17
N ARG A 9 -30.83 -1.01 36.39
CA ARG A 9 -29.81 -0.99 35.37
C ARG A 9 -29.98 -2.21 34.48
N SER A 10 -30.59 -2.00 33.29
CA SER A 10 -30.59 -2.96 32.18
C SER A 10 -29.15 -3.17 31.73
N ARG A 11 -28.60 -4.35 32.06
CA ARG A 11 -27.37 -4.88 31.47
C ARG A 11 -27.62 -5.11 29.98
N LEU A 12 -27.01 -4.31 29.14
CA LEU A 12 -26.84 -4.63 27.69
C LEU A 12 -25.83 -5.77 27.62
N GLU A 13 -26.30 -6.95 27.24
CA GLU A 13 -25.46 -8.08 26.90
C GLU A 13 -24.64 -7.74 25.64
N PRO A 14 -23.35 -8.12 25.57
CA PRO A 14 -22.56 -7.90 24.38
C PRO A 14 -23.10 -8.81 23.25
N VAL A 15 -23.51 -8.19 22.14
CA VAL A 15 -23.83 -8.89 20.90
C VAL A 15 -22.63 -9.71 20.51
N ALA A 16 -22.79 -11.03 20.49
CA ALA A 16 -21.78 -11.97 20.01
C ALA A 16 -21.46 -11.64 18.55
N VAL A 17 -20.29 -11.05 18.31
CA VAL A 17 -19.71 -10.92 16.97
C VAL A 17 -19.44 -12.32 16.50
N GLY A 18 -20.21 -12.75 15.50
CA GLY A 18 -20.09 -14.06 14.90
C GLY A 18 -18.63 -14.33 14.54
N ASN A 19 -18.12 -15.45 15.04
CA ASN A 19 -16.85 -16.03 14.65
C ASN A 19 -16.90 -16.31 13.15
N VAL A 20 -16.48 -15.35 12.34
CA VAL A 20 -16.03 -15.61 10.98
C VAL A 20 -14.77 -16.43 11.17
N ASN A 21 -14.87 -17.73 10.93
CA ASN A 21 -13.73 -18.62 10.78
C ASN A 21 -12.80 -18.04 9.72
N ARG A 22 -11.95 -17.09 10.09
CA ARG A 22 -10.69 -16.88 9.40
C ARG A 22 -9.95 -18.19 9.59
N LYS A 23 -9.88 -19.01 8.56
CA LYS A 23 -8.75 -19.91 8.38
C LYS A 23 -7.54 -19.04 8.67
N GLU A 24 -6.84 -19.29 9.79
CA GLU A 24 -5.49 -18.78 9.97
C GLU A 24 -4.76 -19.17 8.69
N SER A 25 -4.41 -18.18 7.87
CA SER A 25 -3.65 -18.43 6.66
C SER A 25 -2.23 -18.79 7.13
N VAL A 26 -2.02 -20.04 7.39
CA VAL A 26 -0.69 -20.63 7.24
C VAL A 26 -0.18 -20.10 5.91
N MET A 27 1.03 -19.54 5.88
CA MET A 27 1.61 -19.00 4.64
C MET A 27 1.41 -20.03 3.55
N GLY A 28 0.63 -19.70 2.50
CA GLY A 28 0.13 -20.68 1.55
C GLY A 28 1.13 -21.09 0.47
N TYR A 29 2.45 -20.90 0.69
CA TYR A 29 3.49 -21.41 -0.19
C TYR A 29 4.43 -22.33 0.57
N GLU A 30 4.86 -23.39 -0.11
CA GLU A 30 5.72 -24.42 0.46
C GLU A 30 7.03 -24.55 -0.34
N LEU A 31 8.15 -24.74 0.36
CA LEU A 31 9.43 -25.06 -0.27
C LEU A 31 9.40 -26.53 -0.73
N VAL A 32 9.61 -26.76 -2.02
CA VAL A 32 9.64 -28.10 -2.61
C VAL A 32 11.02 -28.71 -2.42
N GLY A 33 11.13 -29.65 -1.50
CA GLY A 33 12.38 -30.36 -1.18
C GLY A 33 13.39 -29.43 -0.48
N THR A 34 14.67 -29.68 -0.72
CA THR A 34 15.77 -28.87 -0.17
C THR A 34 16.38 -27.97 -1.24
N PRO A 35 16.76 -26.70 -0.88
CA PRO A 35 17.50 -25.86 -1.79
C PRO A 35 18.75 -26.53 -2.35
N LYS A 36 18.93 -26.43 -3.66
CA LYS A 36 20.10 -27.03 -4.34
C LYS A 36 21.10 -25.94 -4.68
N THR A 37 22.36 -26.17 -4.40
CA THR A 37 23.45 -25.30 -4.83
C THR A 37 24.12 -25.89 -6.07
N GLU A 38 24.04 -25.14 -7.19
CA GLU A 38 24.57 -25.56 -8.48
C GLU A 38 25.57 -24.53 -8.99
N LYS A 39 26.59 -25.00 -9.76
CA LYS A 39 27.46 -24.09 -10.49
C LYS A 39 26.64 -23.40 -11.60
N VAL A 40 26.74 -22.08 -11.67
CA VAL A 40 26.05 -21.31 -12.72
C VAL A 40 26.74 -21.56 -14.06
N THR A 41 25.95 -22.06 -15.01
CA THR A 41 26.32 -22.18 -16.42
C THR A 41 25.49 -21.21 -17.24
N GLN A 42 25.91 -20.90 -18.47
CA GLN A 42 25.13 -20.08 -19.39
C GLN A 42 23.73 -20.67 -19.61
N SER A 43 23.63 -21.99 -19.81
CA SER A 43 22.36 -22.67 -20.02
C SER A 43 21.41 -22.52 -18.81
N LEU A 44 21.93 -22.69 -17.59
CA LEU A 44 21.16 -22.47 -16.38
C LEU A 44 20.68 -21.02 -16.24
N ALA A 45 21.58 -20.07 -16.51
CA ALA A 45 21.26 -18.64 -16.44
C ALA A 45 20.22 -18.24 -17.51
N THR A 46 20.35 -18.76 -18.73
CA THR A 46 19.38 -18.52 -19.81
C THR A 46 18.00 -19.08 -19.44
N ARG A 47 17.94 -20.32 -18.91
CA ARG A 47 16.69 -20.89 -18.45
C ARG A 47 16.00 -20.01 -17.39
N PHE A 48 16.74 -19.48 -16.43
CA PHE A 48 16.19 -18.58 -15.40
C PHE A 48 15.82 -17.19 -15.95
N ARG A 49 16.59 -16.68 -16.91
CA ARG A 49 16.28 -15.40 -17.58
C ARG A 49 14.95 -15.48 -18.32
N ASP A 50 14.72 -16.58 -19.03
CA ASP A 50 13.60 -16.76 -19.95
C ASP A 50 12.33 -17.30 -19.26
N MET A 51 12.40 -17.62 -17.96
CA MET A 51 11.21 -17.96 -17.16
C MET A 51 10.25 -16.78 -17.06
N ASP A 52 8.96 -17.08 -17.00
CA ASP A 52 7.91 -16.10 -16.77
C ASP A 52 8.17 -15.32 -15.49
N PRO A 53 8.17 -14.01 -15.53
CA PRO A 53 8.24 -13.18 -14.35
C PRO A 53 6.91 -13.21 -13.60
N VAL A 54 6.93 -12.92 -12.29
CA VAL A 54 5.71 -12.59 -11.56
C VAL A 54 5.01 -11.40 -12.25
N PRO A 55 3.69 -11.40 -12.42
CA PRO A 55 2.97 -10.27 -12.98
C PRO A 55 3.39 -8.93 -12.37
N HIS A 56 3.64 -7.95 -13.22
CA HIS A 56 4.16 -6.63 -12.84
C HIS A 56 5.51 -6.64 -12.08
N ASP A 57 6.33 -7.68 -12.26
CA ASP A 57 7.72 -7.62 -11.80
C ASP A 57 8.39 -6.35 -12.35
N ARG A 58 9.19 -5.71 -11.49
CA ARG A 58 9.90 -4.47 -11.86
C ARG A 58 10.74 -4.66 -13.13
N PRO A 59 10.87 -3.63 -13.99
CA PRO A 59 11.74 -3.72 -15.15
C PRO A 59 13.18 -4.06 -14.78
N LEU A 60 13.89 -4.71 -15.70
CA LEU A 60 15.33 -4.91 -15.55
C LEU A 60 16.01 -3.55 -15.37
N ASN A 61 16.85 -3.41 -14.36
CA ASN A 61 17.59 -2.19 -14.10
C ASN A 61 19.00 -2.29 -14.71
N PRO A 62 19.30 -1.60 -15.84
CA PRO A 62 20.60 -1.70 -16.50
C PRO A 62 21.76 -1.24 -15.61
N LYS A 63 21.55 -0.24 -14.76
CA LYS A 63 22.59 0.25 -13.84
C LYS A 63 22.96 -0.83 -12.81
N ARG A 64 22.00 -1.62 -12.40
CA ARG A 64 22.21 -2.73 -11.45
C ARG A 64 22.97 -3.86 -12.13
N VAL A 65 22.60 -4.23 -13.37
CA VAL A 65 23.30 -5.24 -14.16
C VAL A 65 24.75 -4.82 -14.36
N GLU A 66 24.99 -3.55 -14.69
CA GLU A 66 26.35 -3.04 -14.87
C GLU A 66 27.18 -3.03 -13.56
N ALA A 67 26.57 -2.68 -12.44
CA ALA A 67 27.23 -2.79 -11.14
C ALA A 67 27.63 -4.23 -10.82
N TYR A 68 26.75 -5.19 -11.10
CA TYR A 68 27.05 -6.59 -10.96
C TYR A 68 28.13 -7.09 -11.91
N ARG A 69 28.15 -6.60 -13.16
CA ARG A 69 29.21 -6.89 -14.14
C ARG A 69 30.60 -6.48 -13.62
N LYS A 70 30.69 -5.28 -13.06
CA LYS A 70 31.95 -4.80 -12.46
C LYS A 70 32.40 -5.68 -11.29
N MET A 71 31.48 -6.09 -10.43
CA MET A 71 31.79 -7.02 -9.32
C MET A 71 32.25 -8.40 -9.85
N LEU A 72 31.60 -8.90 -10.90
CA LEU A 72 31.95 -10.19 -11.52
C LEU A 72 33.36 -10.17 -12.10
N VAL A 73 33.69 -9.13 -12.88
CA VAL A 73 35.03 -8.96 -13.47
C VAL A 73 36.11 -8.75 -12.41
N ALA A 74 35.77 -8.07 -11.31
CA ALA A 74 36.70 -7.85 -10.19
C ALA A 74 36.89 -9.09 -9.28
N GLY A 75 36.22 -10.24 -9.55
CA GLY A 75 36.31 -11.43 -8.72
C GLY A 75 35.61 -11.29 -7.35
N LEU A 76 34.75 -10.29 -7.18
CA LEU A 76 34.07 -9.95 -5.91
C LEU A 76 32.63 -10.47 -5.83
N PHE A 77 32.20 -11.26 -6.81
CA PHE A 77 30.83 -11.73 -6.83
C PHE A 77 30.63 -12.90 -5.85
N ARG A 78 29.56 -12.81 -5.07
CA ARG A 78 29.19 -13.86 -4.09
C ARG A 78 28.22 -14.86 -4.71
N PRO A 79 28.05 -16.05 -4.12
CA PRO A 79 26.97 -16.96 -4.49
C PRO A 79 25.62 -16.23 -4.50
N VAL A 80 24.77 -16.58 -5.44
CA VAL A 80 23.45 -15.96 -5.64
C VAL A 80 22.34 -16.88 -5.16
N GLN A 81 21.21 -16.30 -4.84
CA GLN A 81 19.99 -17.03 -4.52
C GLN A 81 18.98 -16.79 -5.64
N TRP A 82 18.51 -17.87 -6.24
CA TRP A 82 17.48 -17.89 -7.27
C TRP A 82 16.26 -18.64 -6.77
N ALA A 83 15.08 -18.21 -7.15
CA ALA A 83 13.87 -18.88 -6.71
C ALA A 83 12.78 -18.86 -7.76
N THR A 84 12.01 -19.93 -7.80
CA THR A 84 10.82 -20.09 -8.64
C THR A 84 9.64 -20.53 -7.78
N VAL A 85 8.44 -20.31 -8.26
CA VAL A 85 7.19 -20.82 -7.67
C VAL A 85 6.29 -21.39 -8.75
N HIS A 86 5.80 -22.61 -8.54
CA HIS A 86 4.73 -23.17 -9.32
C HIS A 86 3.40 -22.84 -8.67
N CYS A 87 2.48 -22.26 -9.44
CA CYS A 87 1.15 -21.86 -8.99
C CYS A 87 0.09 -22.81 -9.57
N ASN A 88 -0.70 -23.43 -8.69
CA ASN A 88 -1.76 -24.36 -9.09
C ASN A 88 -2.89 -23.67 -9.86
N GLU A 89 -3.25 -22.45 -9.47
CA GLU A 89 -4.32 -21.70 -10.13
C GLU A 89 -4.03 -21.46 -11.62
N THR A 90 -2.80 -21.07 -11.94
CA THR A 90 -2.39 -20.74 -13.30
C THR A 90 -1.70 -21.88 -14.04
N GLN A 91 -1.35 -22.97 -13.36
CA GLN A 91 -0.53 -24.08 -13.88
C GLN A 91 0.82 -23.62 -14.48
N ALA A 92 1.32 -22.46 -14.02
CA ALA A 92 2.53 -21.82 -14.51
C ALA A 92 3.62 -21.78 -13.42
N THR A 93 4.88 -21.69 -13.86
CA THR A 93 6.03 -21.51 -12.97
C THR A 93 6.62 -20.13 -13.18
N TYR A 94 6.63 -19.33 -12.12
CA TYR A 94 7.15 -17.97 -12.14
C TYR A 94 8.52 -17.87 -11.49
N ARG A 95 9.38 -17.02 -12.05
CA ARG A 95 10.63 -16.62 -11.39
C ARG A 95 10.33 -15.54 -10.35
N VAL A 96 10.56 -15.81 -9.08
CA VAL A 96 10.36 -14.87 -7.98
C VAL A 96 11.64 -14.16 -7.55
N ASN A 97 12.81 -14.77 -7.82
CA ASN A 97 14.11 -14.13 -7.53
C ASN A 97 15.16 -14.52 -8.59
N GLY A 98 16.23 -13.70 -8.74
CA GLY A 98 17.34 -13.98 -9.63
C GLY A 98 17.38 -13.20 -10.95
N LYS A 99 16.39 -12.35 -11.25
CA LYS A 99 16.26 -11.64 -12.53
C LYS A 99 17.53 -10.96 -13.04
N HIS A 100 18.16 -10.11 -12.21
CA HIS A 100 19.29 -9.32 -12.65
C HIS A 100 20.56 -10.16 -12.84
N THR A 101 20.75 -11.15 -11.97
CA THR A 101 21.91 -12.03 -12.04
C THR A 101 21.79 -13.04 -13.16
N SER A 102 20.60 -13.62 -13.39
CA SER A 102 20.39 -14.53 -14.53
C SER A 102 20.56 -13.82 -15.87
N ASN A 103 20.06 -12.58 -16.00
CA ASN A 103 20.29 -11.78 -17.19
C ASN A 103 21.78 -11.51 -17.45
N LEU A 104 22.53 -11.11 -16.40
CA LEU A 104 23.96 -10.89 -16.53
C LEU A 104 24.70 -12.17 -16.92
N PHE A 105 24.45 -13.27 -16.22
CA PHE A 105 25.21 -14.49 -16.39
C PHE A 105 24.91 -15.20 -17.74
N ALA A 106 23.71 -15.01 -18.28
CA ALA A 106 23.33 -15.53 -19.58
C ALA A 106 24.11 -14.88 -20.76
N GLU A 107 24.76 -13.74 -20.52
CA GLU A 107 25.59 -13.06 -21.53
C GLU A 107 26.96 -13.72 -21.70
N TYR A 108 27.39 -14.60 -20.79
CA TYR A 108 28.71 -15.22 -20.79
C TYR A 108 28.62 -16.70 -21.13
N GLU A 109 29.38 -17.15 -22.12
CA GLU A 109 29.58 -18.58 -22.38
C GLU A 109 30.33 -19.24 -21.20
N GLU A 110 31.36 -18.53 -20.70
CA GLU A 110 32.11 -18.91 -19.52
C GLU A 110 32.24 -17.69 -18.59
N LEU A 111 31.84 -17.87 -17.34
CA LEU A 111 31.92 -16.78 -16.33
C LEU A 111 33.39 -16.52 -15.95
N PRO A 112 33.80 -15.24 -15.78
CA PRO A 112 35.17 -14.88 -15.38
C PRO A 112 35.61 -15.50 -14.05
N GLN A 113 34.67 -15.89 -13.21
CA GLN A 113 34.92 -16.63 -11.98
C GLN A 113 33.81 -17.66 -11.74
N PRO A 114 34.10 -18.80 -11.06
CA PRO A 114 33.06 -19.76 -10.74
C PRO A 114 32.02 -19.15 -9.77
N ILE A 115 30.79 -19.14 -10.20
CA ILE A 115 29.64 -18.67 -9.38
C ILE A 115 28.76 -19.88 -9.09
N HIS A 116 28.21 -19.90 -7.88
CA HIS A 116 27.19 -20.87 -7.48
C HIS A 116 25.87 -20.16 -7.22
N ALA A 117 24.78 -20.80 -7.61
CA ALA A 117 23.42 -20.37 -7.28
C ALA A 117 22.79 -21.38 -6.32
N THR A 118 22.27 -20.90 -5.21
CA THR A 118 21.33 -21.66 -4.40
C THR A 118 19.94 -21.48 -5.00
N ILE A 119 19.35 -22.59 -5.46
CA ILE A 119 18.07 -22.59 -6.18
C ILE A 119 17.00 -23.14 -5.26
N GLU A 120 15.94 -22.38 -5.09
CA GLU A 120 14.76 -22.71 -4.32
C GLU A 120 13.56 -22.86 -5.25
N HIS A 121 12.82 -23.95 -5.07
CA HIS A 121 11.57 -24.18 -5.79
C HIS A 121 10.43 -24.16 -4.78
N TYR A 122 9.43 -23.32 -5.04
CA TYR A 122 8.25 -23.22 -4.21
C TYR A 122 7.03 -23.70 -4.98
N HIS A 123 6.00 -24.04 -4.22
CA HIS A 123 4.69 -24.38 -4.71
C HIS A 123 3.65 -23.57 -3.93
N CYS A 124 2.58 -23.14 -4.59
CA CYS A 124 1.47 -22.43 -3.98
C CYS A 124 0.16 -22.73 -4.73
N ASP A 125 -0.96 -22.41 -4.09
CA ASP A 125 -2.28 -22.67 -4.65
C ASP A 125 -2.76 -21.55 -5.55
N ASP A 126 -2.50 -20.29 -5.19
CA ASP A 126 -3.05 -19.12 -5.87
C ASP A 126 -2.02 -18.01 -6.12
N MET A 127 -2.43 -16.99 -6.86
CA MET A 127 -1.58 -15.84 -7.20
C MET A 127 -1.34 -14.90 -6.01
N ASP A 128 -2.20 -14.92 -4.99
CA ASP A 128 -1.99 -14.16 -3.77
C ASP A 128 -0.73 -14.66 -3.03
N ASP A 129 -0.56 -15.96 -2.99
CA ASP A 129 0.61 -16.59 -2.38
C ASP A 129 1.88 -16.38 -3.22
N VAL A 130 1.78 -16.35 -4.54
CA VAL A 130 2.89 -15.92 -5.41
C VAL A 130 3.35 -14.50 -5.03
N ALA A 131 2.39 -13.57 -4.83
CA ALA A 131 2.70 -12.19 -4.47
C ALA A 131 3.31 -12.09 -3.06
N ARG A 132 2.81 -12.87 -2.08
CA ARG A 132 3.37 -12.94 -0.73
C ARG A 132 4.81 -13.45 -0.76
N LEU A 133 5.06 -14.58 -1.46
CA LEU A 133 6.40 -15.13 -1.61
C LEU A 133 7.33 -14.13 -2.31
N TYR A 134 6.91 -13.53 -3.42
CA TYR A 134 7.66 -12.50 -4.12
C TYR A 134 8.07 -11.34 -3.21
N ALA A 135 7.22 -10.92 -2.27
CA ALA A 135 7.51 -9.85 -1.33
C ALA A 135 8.61 -10.22 -0.31
N THR A 136 8.88 -11.51 -0.07
CA THR A 136 9.91 -11.95 0.87
C THR A 136 11.32 -11.93 0.28
N PHE A 137 11.46 -11.97 -1.05
CA PHE A 137 12.76 -11.97 -1.71
C PHE A 137 13.35 -10.57 -1.80
N ASP A 138 14.05 -10.15 -0.75
CA ASP A 138 14.80 -8.91 -0.71
C ASP A 138 16.28 -9.12 -0.39
N SER A 139 17.16 -8.54 -1.19
CA SER A 139 18.55 -8.40 -0.80
C SER A 139 18.72 -7.14 0.07
N ARG A 140 19.49 -7.21 1.14
CA ARG A 140 19.78 -6.09 2.05
C ARG A 140 20.32 -4.84 1.33
N SER A 141 20.91 -4.99 0.15
CA SER A 141 21.45 -3.89 -0.65
C SER A 141 20.46 -3.26 -1.61
N GLN A 142 19.30 -3.91 -1.88
CA GLN A 142 18.30 -3.42 -2.82
C GLN A 142 16.92 -3.98 -2.47
N MET A 143 16.43 -3.59 -1.29
CA MET A 143 15.07 -3.92 -0.84
C MET A 143 14.05 -3.48 -1.89
N ARG A 144 13.06 -4.33 -2.15
CA ARG A 144 11.88 -3.91 -2.90
C ARG A 144 11.26 -2.73 -2.18
N THR A 145 10.97 -1.69 -2.93
CA THR A 145 10.29 -0.54 -2.34
C THR A 145 8.87 -0.93 -1.96
N THR A 146 8.28 -0.22 -1.01
CA THR A 146 6.84 -0.38 -0.70
C THR A 146 5.98 -0.28 -1.97
N ASN A 147 6.38 0.57 -2.93
CA ASN A 147 5.67 0.71 -4.20
C ASN A 147 5.75 -0.56 -5.06
N ASP A 148 6.89 -1.24 -5.08
CA ASP A 148 7.04 -2.50 -5.84
C ASP A 148 6.16 -3.59 -5.25
N ILE A 149 6.11 -3.68 -3.93
CA ILE A 149 5.27 -4.65 -3.21
C ILE A 149 3.78 -4.35 -3.48
N ASN A 150 3.33 -3.11 -3.27
CA ASN A 150 1.93 -2.74 -3.51
C ASN A 150 1.52 -2.99 -4.98
N ARG A 151 2.41 -2.76 -5.93
CA ARG A 151 2.13 -3.05 -7.35
C ARG A 151 1.97 -4.54 -7.62
N ALA A 152 2.78 -5.39 -6.98
CA ALA A 152 2.65 -6.83 -7.11
C ALA A 152 1.28 -7.31 -6.59
N PHE A 153 0.86 -6.82 -5.42
CA PHE A 153 -0.46 -7.15 -4.88
C PHE A 153 -1.61 -6.57 -5.70
N ALA A 154 -1.51 -5.33 -6.20
CA ALA A 154 -2.54 -4.75 -7.06
C ALA A 154 -2.68 -5.46 -8.41
N ALA A 155 -1.62 -6.10 -8.89
CA ALA A 155 -1.59 -6.81 -10.15
C ALA A 155 -2.40 -8.12 -10.16
N ILE A 156 -2.73 -8.64 -8.99
CA ILE A 156 -3.55 -9.86 -8.83
C ILE A 156 -5.01 -9.57 -9.19
N ASP A 157 -5.43 -8.32 -9.07
CA ASP A 157 -6.81 -7.89 -9.32
C ASP A 157 -6.88 -7.04 -10.60
N ASP A 158 -7.69 -7.46 -11.56
CA ASP A 158 -7.79 -6.79 -12.87
C ASP A 158 -8.20 -5.32 -12.74
N GLN A 159 -9.10 -4.99 -11.81
CA GLN A 159 -9.56 -3.63 -11.59
C GLN A 159 -8.46 -2.76 -10.97
N LEU A 160 -7.80 -3.24 -9.91
CA LEU A 160 -6.73 -2.51 -9.23
C LEU A 160 -5.49 -2.33 -10.14
N SER A 161 -5.23 -3.29 -11.02
CA SER A 161 -4.11 -3.25 -11.96
C SER A 161 -4.20 -2.07 -12.93
N GLN A 162 -5.41 -1.62 -13.26
CA GLN A 162 -5.68 -0.49 -14.15
C GLN A 162 -5.59 0.88 -13.46
N LEU A 163 -5.55 0.89 -12.12
CA LEU A 163 -5.51 2.15 -11.37
C LEU A 163 -4.11 2.75 -11.32
N PRO A 164 -3.99 4.09 -11.22
CA PRO A 164 -2.70 4.74 -11.06
C PRO A 164 -1.97 4.22 -9.81
N SER A 165 -0.75 3.71 -9.96
CA SER A 165 0.05 3.16 -8.85
C SER A 165 0.20 4.14 -7.68
N LYS A 166 0.24 5.45 -7.96
CA LYS A 166 0.27 6.49 -6.92
C LYS A 166 -0.98 6.46 -6.05
N LEU A 167 -2.16 6.25 -6.64
CA LEU A 167 -3.41 6.14 -5.91
C LEU A 167 -3.43 4.88 -5.04
N VAL A 168 -3.10 3.73 -5.61
CA VAL A 168 -3.06 2.45 -4.89
C VAL A 168 -2.13 2.57 -3.68
N ASN A 169 -0.91 3.06 -3.86
CA ASN A 169 0.05 3.28 -2.77
C ASN A 169 -0.48 4.22 -1.68
N MET A 170 -1.17 5.27 -2.08
CA MET A 170 -1.80 6.22 -1.16
C MET A 170 -2.93 5.55 -0.39
N CYS A 171 -3.79 4.76 -1.04
CA CYS A 171 -4.88 4.03 -0.40
C CYS A 171 -4.36 2.99 0.59
N VAL A 172 -3.35 2.18 0.21
CA VAL A 172 -2.69 1.22 1.12
C VAL A 172 -2.20 1.92 2.39
N SER A 173 -1.46 3.02 2.23
CA SER A 173 -0.96 3.80 3.37
C SER A 173 -2.10 4.36 4.23
N SER A 174 -3.19 4.77 3.60
CA SER A 174 -4.34 5.37 4.25
C SER A 174 -5.16 4.36 5.04
N ILE A 175 -5.42 3.19 4.47
CA ILE A 175 -6.10 2.08 5.12
C ILE A 175 -5.25 1.57 6.28
N ALA A 176 -3.94 1.42 6.08
CA ALA A 176 -3.01 1.02 7.13
C ALA A 176 -2.98 2.05 8.27
N TYR A 177 -2.99 3.34 7.97
CA TYR A 177 -3.06 4.38 8.99
C TYR A 177 -4.38 4.32 9.78
N ALA A 178 -5.51 4.12 9.10
CA ALA A 178 -6.79 3.97 9.77
C ALA A 178 -6.85 2.72 10.66
N LYS A 179 -6.21 1.61 10.25
CA LYS A 179 -6.18 0.33 10.96
C LYS A 179 -5.20 0.31 12.14
N PHE A 180 -3.99 0.85 11.94
CA PHE A 180 -2.86 0.74 12.89
C PHE A 180 -2.50 2.06 13.59
N GLY A 181 -3.15 3.18 13.21
CA GLY A 181 -2.84 4.51 13.71
C GLY A 181 -1.43 4.96 13.35
N GLU A 182 -0.78 5.70 14.24
CA GLU A 182 0.58 6.23 14.00
C GLU A 182 1.65 5.13 13.89
N ARG A 183 1.36 3.92 14.37
CA ARG A 183 2.25 2.76 14.26
C ARG A 183 2.28 2.14 12.86
N TYR A 184 1.45 2.60 11.92
CA TYR A 184 1.37 2.02 10.57
C TYR A 184 2.75 1.97 9.86
N ALA A 185 3.64 2.91 10.15
CA ALA A 185 4.97 2.96 9.56
C ALA A 185 5.91 1.83 10.05
N THR A 186 5.63 1.24 11.22
CA THR A 186 6.39 0.11 11.77
C THR A 186 5.87 -1.24 11.30
N VAL A 187 4.69 -1.28 10.67
CA VAL A 187 4.13 -2.50 10.10
C VAL A 187 4.91 -2.85 8.83
N PRO A 188 5.34 -4.10 8.65
CA PRO A 188 6.03 -4.55 7.43
C PRO A 188 5.28 -4.19 6.15
N ALA A 189 6.03 -3.93 5.08
CA ALA A 189 5.43 -3.45 3.84
C ALA A 189 4.46 -4.48 3.21
N HIS A 190 4.77 -5.77 3.31
CA HIS A 190 3.89 -6.84 2.81
C HIS A 190 2.58 -6.92 3.59
N GLU A 191 2.62 -6.88 4.93
CA GLU A 191 1.41 -6.85 5.77
C GLU A 191 0.52 -5.64 5.46
N ARG A 192 1.13 -4.49 5.15
CA ARG A 192 0.36 -3.31 4.70
C ARG A 192 -0.26 -3.53 3.33
N ALA A 193 0.42 -4.21 2.43
CA ALA A 193 -0.08 -4.48 1.09
C ALA A 193 -1.23 -5.51 1.07
N GLU A 194 -1.30 -6.40 2.05
CA GLU A 194 -2.40 -7.37 2.19
C GLU A 194 -3.78 -6.73 2.31
N VAL A 195 -3.87 -5.43 2.63
CA VAL A 195 -5.16 -4.72 2.58
C VAL A 195 -5.76 -4.69 1.16
N LEU A 196 -4.95 -4.94 0.12
CA LEU A 196 -5.40 -5.03 -1.27
C LEU A 196 -6.10 -6.36 -1.61
N LEU A 197 -6.01 -7.36 -0.73
CA LEU A 197 -6.68 -8.65 -0.87
C LEU A 197 -8.12 -8.63 -0.32
N ASP A 198 -8.47 -7.61 0.44
CA ASP A 198 -9.79 -7.46 1.06
C ASP A 198 -10.75 -6.78 0.10
N GLU A 199 -11.88 -7.43 -0.22
CA GLU A 199 -12.87 -6.94 -1.18
C GLU A 199 -13.50 -5.61 -0.79
N GLU A 200 -13.69 -5.34 0.49
CA GLU A 200 -14.23 -4.06 0.94
C GLU A 200 -13.19 -2.94 0.73
N ASN A 201 -11.92 -3.22 0.94
CA ASN A 201 -10.86 -2.27 0.64
C ASN A 201 -10.71 -2.03 -0.87
N LYS A 202 -10.85 -3.04 -1.72
CA LYS A 202 -10.86 -2.89 -3.18
C LYS A 202 -11.99 -1.94 -3.62
N ARG A 203 -13.21 -2.15 -3.10
CA ARG A 203 -14.35 -1.25 -3.35
C ARG A 203 -14.09 0.17 -2.89
N PHE A 204 -13.42 0.34 -1.73
CA PHE A 204 -13.01 1.65 -1.27
C PHE A 204 -12.02 2.31 -2.23
N ILE A 205 -11.02 1.57 -2.71
CA ILE A 205 -9.99 2.11 -3.61
C ILE A 205 -10.60 2.56 -4.93
N ASP A 206 -11.50 1.77 -5.50
CA ASP A 206 -12.24 2.12 -6.72
C ASP A 206 -13.10 3.38 -6.50
N TRP A 207 -13.88 3.41 -5.44
CA TRP A 207 -14.64 4.60 -5.06
C TRP A 207 -13.74 5.82 -4.85
N ALA A 208 -12.63 5.67 -4.14
CA ALA A 208 -11.68 6.76 -3.91
C ALA A 208 -11.10 7.30 -5.23
N HIS A 209 -10.85 6.41 -6.22
CA HIS A 209 -10.43 6.82 -7.57
C HIS A 209 -11.45 7.76 -8.22
N GLY A 210 -12.71 7.39 -8.19
CA GLY A 210 -13.79 8.24 -8.73
C GLY A 210 -13.89 9.59 -8.03
N VAL A 211 -13.73 9.60 -6.69
CA VAL A 211 -13.83 10.83 -5.89
C VAL A 211 -12.61 11.73 -6.05
N VAL A 212 -11.38 11.23 -5.97
CA VAL A 212 -10.19 12.08 -6.11
C VAL A 212 -9.97 12.53 -7.55
N GLY A 213 -10.47 11.77 -8.54
CA GLY A 213 -10.31 12.04 -9.95
C GLY A 213 -8.87 11.92 -10.45
N ALA A 214 -8.62 12.25 -11.70
CA ALA A 214 -7.27 12.27 -12.27
C ALA A 214 -6.35 13.25 -11.52
N TYR A 215 -5.07 12.89 -11.37
CA TYR A 215 -4.10 13.80 -10.75
C TYR A 215 -3.85 15.01 -11.63
N SER A 216 -4.19 16.19 -11.13
CA SER A 216 -4.02 17.48 -11.80
C SER A 216 -3.71 18.57 -10.79
N GLN A 217 -3.46 19.78 -11.27
CA GLN A 217 -3.27 20.93 -10.39
C GLN A 217 -4.53 21.23 -9.56
N SER A 218 -5.72 21.06 -10.15
CA SER A 218 -7.01 21.30 -9.47
C SER A 218 -7.35 20.22 -8.44
N THR A 219 -6.95 18.98 -8.64
CA THR A 219 -7.27 17.83 -7.77
C THR A 219 -6.16 17.46 -6.79
N ARG A 220 -4.95 18.02 -6.93
CA ARG A 220 -3.77 17.64 -6.10
C ARG A 220 -3.99 17.73 -4.60
N HIS A 221 -4.93 18.56 -4.14
CA HIS A 221 -5.26 18.72 -2.73
C HIS A 221 -5.95 17.49 -2.15
N MET A 222 -6.63 16.70 -3.00
CA MET A 222 -7.25 15.42 -2.64
C MET A 222 -6.22 14.27 -2.60
N TRP A 223 -5.11 14.39 -3.34
CA TRP A 223 -4.09 13.36 -3.49
C TRP A 223 -3.08 13.34 -2.34
N ARG A 224 -3.57 13.16 -1.12
CA ARG A 224 -2.77 13.10 0.11
C ARG A 224 -3.21 11.95 0.97
N ALA A 225 -2.27 11.20 1.51
CA ALA A 225 -2.55 10.06 2.37
C ALA A 225 -3.47 10.43 3.56
N ALA A 226 -3.25 11.56 4.21
CA ALA A 226 -4.10 12.02 5.32
C ALA A 226 -5.55 12.29 4.90
N VAL A 227 -5.78 12.84 3.70
CA VAL A 227 -7.12 13.08 3.16
C VAL A 227 -7.79 11.75 2.85
N VAL A 228 -7.09 10.84 2.14
CA VAL A 228 -7.62 9.53 1.80
C VAL A 228 -7.84 8.67 3.05
N SER A 229 -7.03 8.84 4.12
CA SER A 229 -7.31 8.17 5.42
C SER A 229 -8.65 8.64 6.02
N ALA A 230 -8.94 9.93 5.93
CA ALA A 230 -10.23 10.46 6.39
C ALA A 230 -11.38 10.00 5.47
N MET A 231 -11.14 9.91 4.15
CA MET A 231 -12.09 9.33 3.21
C MET A 231 -12.42 7.88 3.60
N TYR A 232 -11.42 7.07 3.93
CA TYR A 232 -11.65 5.71 4.38
C TYR A 232 -12.47 5.64 5.67
N ALA A 233 -12.09 6.42 6.68
CA ALA A 233 -12.80 6.44 7.97
C ALA A 233 -14.28 6.87 7.82
N THR A 234 -14.57 7.85 6.97
CA THR A 234 -15.94 8.33 6.72
C THR A 234 -16.74 7.36 5.83
N TRP A 235 -16.10 6.74 4.84
CA TRP A 235 -16.70 5.76 3.95
C TRP A 235 -17.15 4.50 4.71
N GLN A 236 -16.38 4.07 5.69
CA GLN A 236 -16.76 2.97 6.61
C GLN A 236 -18.02 3.30 7.44
N ARG A 237 -18.31 4.59 7.66
CA ARG A 237 -19.50 5.02 8.40
C ARG A 237 -20.74 5.15 7.51
N SER A 238 -20.59 5.75 6.34
CA SER A 238 -21.69 5.93 5.38
C SER A 238 -21.14 6.17 3.98
N LYS A 239 -21.24 5.18 3.12
CA LYS A 239 -20.76 5.27 1.73
C LYS A 239 -21.43 6.41 0.97
N LYS A 240 -22.77 6.55 1.10
CA LYS A 240 -23.55 7.59 0.42
C LYS A 240 -23.16 8.99 0.89
N ALA A 241 -23.20 9.22 2.20
CA ALA A 241 -22.87 10.55 2.75
C ALA A 241 -21.40 10.91 2.49
N SER A 242 -20.48 9.93 2.56
CA SER A 242 -19.08 10.15 2.24
C SER A 242 -18.89 10.58 0.79
N ASN A 243 -19.61 9.97 -0.14
CA ASN A 243 -19.56 10.38 -1.55
C ASN A 243 -20.00 11.82 -1.74
N GLU A 244 -21.14 12.21 -1.16
CA GLU A 244 -21.67 13.56 -1.24
C GLU A 244 -20.68 14.59 -0.67
N PHE A 245 -20.19 14.35 0.54
CA PHE A 245 -19.26 15.26 1.22
C PHE A 245 -17.93 15.43 0.45
N TRP A 246 -17.29 14.32 0.06
CA TRP A 246 -15.97 14.41 -0.56
C TRP A 246 -15.99 14.94 -2.00
N LEU A 247 -17.08 14.73 -2.73
CA LEU A 247 -17.30 15.41 -4.02
C LEU A 247 -17.45 16.92 -3.81
N ALA A 248 -18.23 17.35 -2.81
CA ALA A 248 -18.36 18.77 -2.48
C ALA A 248 -17.01 19.39 -2.04
N VAL A 249 -16.20 18.65 -1.25
CA VAL A 249 -14.83 19.07 -0.89
C VAL A 249 -13.94 19.21 -2.11
N ARG A 250 -13.99 18.24 -3.04
CA ARG A 250 -13.19 18.29 -4.27
C ARG A 250 -13.53 19.50 -5.13
N GLU A 251 -14.81 19.75 -5.31
CA GLU A 251 -15.32 20.78 -6.23
C GLU A 251 -15.34 22.18 -5.61
N GLY A 252 -15.39 22.26 -4.27
CA GLY A 252 -15.51 23.54 -3.57
C GLY A 252 -16.83 24.27 -3.84
N THR A 253 -17.90 23.53 -4.18
CA THR A 253 -19.20 24.06 -4.67
C THR A 253 -20.18 24.44 -3.57
N GLY A 254 -19.80 24.30 -2.29
CA GLY A 254 -20.69 24.63 -1.16
C GLY A 254 -21.33 26.01 -1.26
N VAL A 255 -22.63 26.10 -0.91
CA VAL A 255 -23.49 27.24 -1.09
C VAL A 255 -23.04 28.49 -0.28
N SER A 256 -22.33 28.26 0.83
CA SER A 256 -21.83 29.32 1.72
C SER A 256 -20.34 29.09 2.04
N PRO A 257 -19.54 30.16 2.19
CA PRO A 257 -18.13 30.03 2.58
C PRO A 257 -17.92 29.45 3.98
N LYS A 258 -18.95 29.30 4.80
CA LYS A 258 -18.89 28.76 6.17
C LYS A 258 -19.27 27.27 6.27
N VAL A 259 -19.79 26.67 5.19
CA VAL A 259 -20.13 25.23 5.22
C VAL A 259 -18.85 24.37 5.32
N PRO A 260 -18.89 23.27 6.09
CA PRO A 260 -17.69 22.53 6.45
C PRO A 260 -16.88 21.99 5.27
N ASP A 261 -17.52 21.50 4.22
CA ASP A 261 -16.88 20.99 3.00
C ASP A 261 -16.07 22.10 2.30
N ARG A 262 -16.61 23.32 2.20
CA ARG A 262 -15.94 24.47 1.59
C ARG A 262 -14.80 25.02 2.47
N VAL A 263 -14.99 25.02 3.80
CA VAL A 263 -13.93 25.36 4.75
C VAL A 263 -12.76 24.40 4.59
N LEU A 264 -13.05 23.08 4.49
CA LEU A 264 -12.04 22.06 4.29
C LEU A 264 -11.35 22.20 2.92
N ASN A 265 -12.11 22.39 1.83
CA ASN A 265 -11.54 22.59 0.50
C ASN A 265 -10.51 23.73 0.51
N ARG A 266 -10.86 24.92 1.05
CA ARG A 266 -9.93 26.06 1.13
C ARG A 266 -8.69 25.75 1.97
N TYR A 267 -8.87 25.04 3.09
CA TYR A 267 -7.75 24.61 3.91
C TYR A 267 -6.80 23.70 3.12
N LEU A 268 -7.34 22.70 2.43
CA LEU A 268 -6.55 21.76 1.64
C LEU A 268 -5.83 22.45 0.46
N LEU A 269 -6.47 23.40 -0.20
CA LEU A 269 -5.87 24.19 -1.27
C LEU A 269 -4.73 25.09 -0.77
N SER A 270 -4.89 25.77 0.37
CA SER A 270 -3.87 26.66 0.94
C SER A 270 -2.61 25.92 1.38
N HIS A 271 -2.72 24.67 1.83
CA HIS A 271 -1.58 23.82 2.22
C HIS A 271 -0.95 23.10 1.02
N GLY A 272 -1.63 23.00 -0.15
CA GLY A 272 -1.13 22.34 -1.35
C GLY A 272 -0.09 23.12 -2.13
N VAL A 273 -0.02 24.42 -1.97
CA VAL A 273 0.83 25.32 -2.77
C VAL A 273 2.28 25.36 -2.30
N GLY A 274 2.59 24.90 -1.09
CA GLY A 274 3.92 24.97 -0.49
C GLY A 274 4.87 23.79 -0.73
N ALA A 275 4.36 22.65 -1.23
CA ALA A 275 5.16 21.41 -1.22
C ALA A 275 6.10 21.22 -2.43
N ASN A 276 5.90 21.89 -3.57
CA ASN A 276 6.65 21.60 -4.82
C ASN A 276 7.12 22.83 -5.64
N GLY A 277 7.16 24.01 -5.08
CA GLY A 277 7.60 25.19 -5.83
C GLY A 277 8.90 25.75 -5.26
N GLY A 278 9.99 25.69 -6.05
CA GLY A 278 11.32 26.20 -5.70
C GLY A 278 11.33 27.66 -5.21
N ASP A 279 11.21 27.84 -3.96
CA ASP A 279 11.79 28.96 -3.21
C ASP A 279 11.61 28.68 -1.70
N ARG A 280 12.45 27.77 -1.17
CA ARG A 280 12.46 27.41 0.25
C ARG A 280 12.71 28.59 1.20
N LYS A 281 13.13 29.74 0.69
CA LYS A 281 13.48 30.91 1.51
C LYS A 281 12.33 31.88 1.78
N ARG A 282 11.17 31.77 1.10
CA ARG A 282 10.12 32.79 1.19
C ARG A 282 8.77 32.39 1.81
N ARG A 283 8.51 31.11 2.11
CA ARG A 283 7.24 30.70 2.75
C ARG A 283 7.48 29.79 3.95
N LYS A 284 7.53 30.40 5.14
CA LYS A 284 7.33 29.71 6.44
C LYS A 284 5.84 29.35 6.63
N THR A 285 5.19 28.70 5.67
CA THR A 285 3.91 28.07 5.95
C THR A 285 4.20 26.70 6.51
N ALA A 286 3.91 26.52 7.81
CA ALA A 286 4.05 25.25 8.49
C ALA A 286 3.26 24.18 7.70
N THR A 287 3.96 23.18 7.19
CA THR A 287 3.33 22.03 6.53
C THR A 287 2.55 21.29 7.61
N ALA A 288 1.24 21.19 7.45
CA ALA A 288 0.42 20.44 8.41
C ALA A 288 0.93 18.98 8.50
N SER A 289 1.03 18.44 9.71
CA SER A 289 1.36 17.02 9.90
C SER A 289 0.25 16.14 9.33
N THR A 290 0.58 14.89 9.02
CA THR A 290 -0.42 13.89 8.57
C THR A 290 -1.56 13.78 9.57
N ARG A 291 -1.25 13.73 10.88
CA ARG A 291 -2.24 13.70 11.95
C ARG A 291 -3.13 14.95 11.97
N GLU A 292 -2.55 16.12 11.89
CA GLU A 292 -3.30 17.39 11.87
C GLU A 292 -4.29 17.42 10.70
N MET A 293 -3.82 17.10 9.51
CA MET A 293 -4.66 17.10 8.32
C MET A 293 -5.79 16.07 8.42
N PHE A 294 -5.50 14.87 8.89
CA PHE A 294 -6.48 13.83 9.12
C PHE A 294 -7.57 14.28 10.11
N VAL A 295 -7.17 14.84 11.26
CA VAL A 295 -8.09 15.32 12.29
C VAL A 295 -8.98 16.45 11.77
N LYS A 296 -8.41 17.41 11.03
CA LYS A 296 -9.19 18.50 10.42
C LYS A 296 -10.20 18.01 9.40
N CYS A 297 -9.87 17.01 8.61
CA CYS A 297 -10.81 16.34 7.71
C CYS A 297 -11.98 15.71 8.48
N LEU A 298 -11.72 15.02 9.59
CA LEU A 298 -12.78 14.43 10.42
C LEU A 298 -13.61 15.47 11.14
N HIS A 299 -13.03 16.61 11.58
CA HIS A 299 -13.81 17.72 12.14
C HIS A 299 -14.77 18.31 11.11
N ALA A 300 -14.31 18.54 9.88
CA ALA A 300 -15.17 19.02 8.81
C ALA A 300 -16.32 18.05 8.50
N TRP A 301 -15.99 16.74 8.36
CA TRP A 301 -16.98 15.71 8.17
C TRP A 301 -18.02 15.68 9.30
N ASN A 302 -17.59 15.65 10.55
CA ASN A 302 -18.48 15.56 11.70
C ASN A 302 -19.38 16.79 11.81
N ALA A 303 -18.86 17.99 11.50
CA ALA A 303 -19.65 19.20 11.45
C ALA A 303 -20.68 19.16 10.31
N TRP A 304 -20.28 18.69 9.13
CA TRP A 304 -21.19 18.53 7.98
C TRP A 304 -22.31 17.53 8.29
N ARG A 305 -22.00 16.41 8.94
CA ARG A 305 -22.99 15.40 9.35
C ARG A 305 -23.99 15.92 10.37
N ARG A 306 -23.60 16.91 11.20
CA ARG A 306 -24.43 17.51 12.23
C ARG A 306 -25.10 18.81 11.80
N ASP A 307 -24.90 19.21 10.54
CA ASP A 307 -25.35 20.50 10.01
C ASP A 307 -24.87 21.69 10.87
N THR A 308 -23.61 21.66 11.27
CA THR A 308 -22.97 22.71 12.08
C THR A 308 -21.77 23.31 11.34
N THR A 309 -21.27 24.45 11.81
CA THR A 309 -20.06 25.08 11.29
C THR A 309 -18.80 24.47 11.91
N THR A 310 -17.66 24.66 11.26
CA THR A 310 -16.33 24.25 11.78
C THR A 310 -15.29 25.32 11.53
N ASP A 311 -14.34 25.44 12.47
CA ASP A 311 -13.14 26.28 12.35
C ASP A 311 -11.86 25.45 12.13
N LEU A 312 -11.98 24.12 12.00
CA LEU A 312 -10.90 23.17 11.83
C LEU A 312 -9.82 23.25 12.93
N LYS A 313 -10.22 23.56 14.17
CA LYS A 313 -9.26 23.57 15.30
C LYS A 313 -8.55 22.22 15.44
N TYR A 314 -7.27 22.28 15.77
CA TYR A 314 -6.45 21.12 16.00
C TYR A 314 -5.64 21.28 17.29
N HIS A 315 -5.68 20.25 18.10
CA HIS A 315 -4.84 20.13 19.29
C HIS A 315 -3.93 18.92 19.16
N ALA A 316 -2.62 19.15 19.19
CA ALA A 316 -1.61 18.10 18.90
C ALA A 316 -1.72 16.88 19.83
N GLN A 317 -2.12 17.09 21.10
CA GLN A 317 -2.32 16.02 22.08
C GLN A 317 -3.79 15.60 22.23
N GLY A 318 -4.70 16.18 21.45
CA GLY A 318 -6.13 15.83 21.48
C GLY A 318 -6.39 14.43 20.95
N LYS A 319 -7.47 13.80 21.40
CA LYS A 319 -7.91 12.53 20.83
C LYS A 319 -8.30 12.74 19.35
N ILE A 320 -7.98 11.76 18.52
CA ILE A 320 -8.47 11.72 17.14
C ILE A 320 -10.00 11.51 17.21
N PRO A 321 -10.80 12.41 16.60
CA PRO A 321 -12.24 12.23 16.61
C PRO A 321 -12.63 11.01 15.76
N ALA A 322 -13.65 10.27 16.21
CA ALA A 322 -14.26 9.26 15.35
C ALA A 322 -15.12 9.94 14.27
N ALA A 323 -15.21 9.33 13.09
CA ALA A 323 -16.19 9.72 12.09
C ALA A 323 -17.62 9.35 12.58
N VAL A 324 -18.59 10.26 12.43
CA VAL A 324 -19.99 10.05 12.83
C VAL A 324 -20.91 9.80 11.65
#